data_6f6c1b9dae7c338d3bdd9c471f6a2f70
#
_entry.id   6f6c1b9dae7c338d3bdd9c471f6a2f70
#
_cell.length_a   1.000
_cell.length_b   1.000
_cell.length_c   1.000
_cell.angle_alpha   90.00
_cell.angle_beta   90.00
_cell.angle_gamma   90.00
#
_symmetry.space_group_name_H-M   'P 1'
#
loop_
_entity.id
_entity.type
_entity.pdbx_description
1 polymer ?
#
loop_
_entity_poly.entity_id
_entity_poly.type
_entity_poly.pdbx_seq_one_letter_code
_entity_poly.pdbx_strand_id
1 'polypeptide(L)'
;VVYELVERRVLVRDLEVGMYICRLDRSWHETPFPLQGLAVHSDADIEAVGRYCEYVFVDTQRDVAADIRPQVLRRTEPSPVRFRRSQVYQDTARFDDELARAGEAFDNASACMEEIVDAIVQGQVLDIEVVARAVRPMVDSVMRSGDAFFWIESLRRRDIYTYQHAVSCSALAAAFGRHMGFDQETIVSLAAGNLLMDVGKSQLPDELLLRAGPLDAQEMALARLHVEEGLGILAHSGVMDVDVRDIVGSHHERFDGGGYPQGLAGAAIPLAARMAAIIDTYDALCTPRPYREAVSRHHALREIYAGRDSAFQGELVEQFQSCLGVYPTGSLVELTSGEIAIVMVQNHARRLLPRVAVLTTREKAPLDDFRIVDLMRQVGHEHVEVGRSLPPGSHGIDPKEFFLQ
;
A
#
# COMPACT_ATOMS: atom_id res chain seq x y z
N VAL A 1 -16.50 -21.87 -7.37
CA VAL A 1 -15.57 -22.99 -7.14
C VAL A 1 -14.32 -22.39 -6.58
N VAL A 2 -14.07 -22.63 -5.29
CA VAL A 2 -12.82 -22.23 -4.62
C VAL A 2 -11.72 -23.09 -5.24
N TYR A 3 -10.78 -22.49 -5.96
CA TYR A 3 -9.56 -23.17 -6.38
C TYR A 3 -8.66 -23.25 -5.15
N GLU A 4 -8.55 -24.45 -4.57
CA GLU A 4 -7.49 -24.76 -3.64
C GLU A 4 -6.17 -24.75 -4.41
N LEU A 5 -5.22 -23.93 -3.94
CA LEU A 5 -3.82 -24.05 -4.34
C LEU A 5 -3.35 -25.44 -3.93
N VAL A 6 -2.98 -26.27 -4.88
CA VAL A 6 -2.40 -27.58 -4.55
C VAL A 6 -0.91 -27.37 -4.27
N GLU A 7 -0.65 -26.81 -3.09
CA GLU A 7 0.71 -26.72 -2.55
C GLU A 7 1.17 -28.12 -2.16
N ARG A 8 2.27 -28.57 -2.72
CA ARG A 8 2.95 -29.79 -2.28
C ARG A 8 4.17 -29.44 -1.44
N ARG A 9 4.22 -29.95 -0.21
CA ARG A 9 5.44 -29.88 0.60
C ARG A 9 6.52 -30.76 -0.02
N VAL A 10 7.69 -30.19 -0.28
CA VAL A 10 8.85 -30.84 -0.88
C VAL A 10 10.06 -30.59 0.00
N LEU A 11 10.83 -31.61 0.36
CA LEU A 11 12.12 -31.42 1.02
C LEU A 11 13.08 -30.78 0.03
N VAL A 12 14.00 -29.93 0.50
CA VAL A 12 14.92 -29.22 -0.40
C VAL A 12 15.79 -30.21 -1.22
N ARG A 13 16.14 -31.36 -0.66
CA ARG A 13 16.88 -32.40 -1.37
C ARG A 13 16.09 -33.09 -2.50
N ASP A 14 14.78 -32.93 -2.50
CA ASP A 14 13.85 -33.51 -3.49
C ASP A 14 13.32 -32.43 -4.46
N LEU A 15 13.91 -31.21 -4.43
CA LEU A 15 13.64 -30.15 -5.38
C LEU A 15 14.26 -30.49 -6.74
N GLU A 16 13.53 -30.14 -7.79
CA GLU A 16 13.98 -30.31 -9.17
C GLU A 16 13.96 -28.97 -9.91
N VAL A 17 14.86 -28.81 -10.87
CA VAL A 17 14.85 -27.66 -11.80
C VAL A 17 13.54 -27.64 -12.56
N GLY A 18 12.90 -26.46 -12.64
CA GLY A 18 11.57 -26.28 -13.21
C GLY A 18 10.46 -26.16 -12.18
N MET A 19 10.70 -26.48 -10.91
CA MET A 19 9.73 -26.29 -9.85
C MET A 19 9.61 -24.80 -9.46
N TYR A 20 8.40 -24.41 -9.04
CA TYR A 20 8.15 -23.06 -8.51
C TYR A 20 7.82 -23.11 -7.03
N ILE A 21 8.69 -22.54 -6.22
CA ILE A 21 8.51 -22.45 -4.77
C ILE A 21 7.58 -21.28 -4.48
N CYS A 22 6.40 -21.57 -3.95
CA CYS A 22 5.39 -20.56 -3.60
C CYS A 22 5.43 -20.16 -2.13
N ARG A 23 6.02 -21.01 -1.25
CA ARG A 23 6.17 -20.73 0.18
C ARG A 23 7.36 -21.49 0.77
N LEU A 24 8.02 -20.89 1.75
CA LEU A 24 9.14 -21.49 2.49
C LEU A 24 8.65 -22.07 3.84
N ASP A 25 9.47 -22.89 4.48
CA ASP A 25 9.29 -23.37 5.86
C ASP A 25 9.45 -22.26 6.92
N ARG A 26 9.85 -21.07 6.47
CA ARG A 26 10.09 -19.85 7.26
C ARG A 26 9.60 -18.64 6.49
N SER A 27 9.72 -17.48 7.12
CA SER A 27 9.42 -16.23 6.43
C SER A 27 10.40 -16.00 5.27
N TRP A 28 9.91 -15.52 4.13
CA TRP A 28 10.74 -15.06 3.00
C TRP A 28 11.77 -14.01 3.45
N HIS A 29 11.44 -13.21 4.47
CA HIS A 29 12.30 -12.18 5.05
C HIS A 29 13.56 -12.74 5.76
N GLU A 30 13.53 -14.00 6.13
CA GLU A 30 14.69 -14.70 6.73
C GLU A 30 15.64 -15.27 5.65
N THR A 31 15.35 -14.98 4.39
CA THR A 31 16.11 -15.52 3.25
C THR A 31 16.45 -14.41 2.24
N PRO A 32 17.50 -14.57 1.42
CA PRO A 32 17.83 -13.59 0.37
C PRO A 32 16.93 -13.69 -0.87
N PHE A 33 15.87 -14.51 -0.82
CA PHE A 33 15.02 -14.77 -1.98
C PHE A 33 13.93 -13.70 -2.15
N PRO A 34 13.43 -13.49 -3.40
CA PRO A 34 12.32 -12.56 -3.66
C PRO A 34 11.07 -12.97 -2.90
N LEU A 35 10.36 -12.00 -2.32
CA LEU A 35 9.14 -12.22 -1.51
C LEU A 35 7.95 -12.86 -2.26
N GLN A 36 8.09 -13.16 -3.53
CA GLN A 36 7.00 -13.51 -4.44
C GLN A 36 6.97 -14.95 -4.89
N GLY A 37 7.89 -15.74 -4.37
CA GLY A 37 8.16 -17.09 -4.85
C GLY A 37 9.47 -17.16 -5.63
N LEU A 38 9.97 -18.37 -5.81
CA LEU A 38 11.25 -18.65 -6.44
C LEU A 38 11.09 -19.75 -7.48
N ALA A 39 11.41 -19.42 -8.73
CA ALA A 39 11.55 -20.43 -9.77
C ALA A 39 12.93 -21.09 -9.64
N VAL A 40 12.97 -22.41 -9.60
CA VAL A 40 14.20 -23.19 -9.55
C VAL A 40 14.72 -23.37 -10.97
N HIS A 41 15.74 -22.60 -11.35
CA HIS A 41 16.32 -22.66 -12.70
C HIS A 41 17.59 -23.50 -12.78
N SER A 42 18.23 -23.79 -11.63
CA SER A 42 19.50 -24.50 -11.57
C SER A 42 19.71 -25.23 -10.24
N ASP A 43 20.65 -26.17 -10.21
CA ASP A 43 21.11 -26.82 -8.96
C ASP A 43 21.66 -25.81 -7.96
N ALA A 44 22.24 -24.69 -8.43
CA ALA A 44 22.71 -23.62 -7.56
C ALA A 44 21.57 -22.93 -6.80
N ASP A 45 20.36 -22.86 -7.38
CA ASP A 45 19.18 -22.34 -6.70
C ASP A 45 18.72 -23.30 -5.60
N ILE A 46 18.80 -24.62 -5.85
CA ILE A 46 18.48 -25.66 -4.88
C ILE A 46 19.45 -25.58 -3.70
N GLU A 47 20.76 -25.46 -3.97
CA GLU A 47 21.76 -25.28 -2.92
C GLU A 47 21.54 -23.99 -2.12
N ALA A 48 21.19 -22.89 -2.80
CA ALA A 48 20.89 -21.62 -2.15
C ALA A 48 19.69 -21.75 -1.21
N VAL A 49 18.61 -22.42 -1.63
CA VAL A 49 17.42 -22.71 -0.80
C VAL A 49 17.80 -23.60 0.38
N GLY A 50 18.64 -24.61 0.16
CA GLY A 50 19.06 -25.55 1.20
C GLY A 50 19.88 -24.93 2.33
N ARG A 51 20.47 -23.76 2.14
CA ARG A 51 21.18 -23.03 3.20
C ARG A 51 20.23 -22.40 4.22
N TYR A 52 18.96 -22.22 3.84
CA TYR A 52 17.98 -21.50 4.65
C TYR A 52 16.78 -22.35 5.05
N CYS A 53 16.40 -23.34 4.23
CA CYS A 53 15.18 -24.11 4.39
C CYS A 53 15.46 -25.62 4.44
N GLU A 54 14.68 -26.36 5.23
CA GLU A 54 14.66 -27.82 5.23
C GLU A 54 13.65 -28.36 4.22
N TYR A 55 12.52 -27.66 4.09
CA TYR A 55 11.48 -27.96 3.12
C TYR A 55 10.81 -26.68 2.59
N VAL A 56 10.18 -26.81 1.47
CA VAL A 56 9.44 -25.71 0.82
C VAL A 56 8.08 -26.21 0.32
N PHE A 57 7.22 -25.28 -0.07
CA PHE A 57 5.96 -25.61 -0.73
C PHE A 57 6.06 -25.22 -2.21
N VAL A 58 5.80 -26.18 -3.08
CA VAL A 58 5.89 -26.04 -4.52
C VAL A 58 4.49 -25.99 -5.11
N ASP A 59 4.28 -25.05 -6.04
CA ASP A 59 3.06 -24.99 -6.84
C ASP A 59 3.11 -26.07 -7.92
N THR A 60 2.24 -27.09 -7.80
CA THR A 60 2.22 -28.24 -8.73
C THR A 60 1.57 -27.94 -10.07
N GLN A 61 1.01 -26.76 -10.28
CA GLN A 61 0.34 -26.36 -11.53
C GLN A 61 1.21 -25.45 -12.41
N ARG A 62 2.44 -25.13 -12.00
CA ARG A 62 3.34 -24.24 -12.74
C ARG A 62 4.57 -24.97 -13.22
N ASP A 63 4.59 -25.33 -14.52
CA ASP A 63 5.83 -25.65 -15.23
C ASP A 63 6.51 -24.35 -15.66
N VAL A 64 7.72 -24.11 -15.16
CA VAL A 64 8.51 -22.91 -15.51
C VAL A 64 9.23 -23.16 -16.82
N ALA A 65 8.63 -22.74 -17.93
CA ALA A 65 9.38 -22.53 -19.17
C ALA A 65 10.29 -21.30 -19.02
N ALA A 66 11.57 -21.47 -19.36
CA ALA A 66 12.67 -20.54 -19.19
C ALA A 66 12.34 -19.07 -19.53
N ASP A 67 12.73 -18.21 -18.65
CA ASP A 67 13.33 -16.89 -18.82
C ASP A 67 12.81 -15.83 -17.84
N ILE A 68 13.32 -15.85 -16.63
CA ILE A 68 13.57 -14.60 -15.85
C ILE A 68 14.67 -14.92 -14.84
N ARG A 69 15.86 -14.34 -15.00
CA ARG A 69 16.94 -14.46 -14.02
C ARG A 69 16.63 -13.63 -12.78
N PRO A 70 16.51 -14.21 -11.57
CA PRO A 70 16.36 -13.42 -10.36
C PRO A 70 17.69 -12.73 -10.03
N GLN A 71 17.63 -11.40 -9.78
CA GLN A 71 18.76 -10.70 -9.15
C GLN A 71 18.81 -11.10 -7.67
N VAL A 72 19.87 -11.79 -7.29
CA VAL A 72 20.17 -12.08 -5.89
C VAL A 72 20.65 -10.79 -5.22
N LEU A 73 19.80 -10.18 -4.42
CA LEU A 73 20.17 -9.06 -3.55
C LEU A 73 20.96 -9.61 -2.36
N ARG A 74 22.25 -9.25 -2.26
CA ARG A 74 23.07 -9.57 -1.08
C ARG A 74 22.54 -8.77 0.12
N ARG A 75 22.03 -9.47 1.12
CA ARG A 75 21.61 -8.90 2.39
C ARG A 75 22.80 -8.81 3.35
N THR A 76 22.99 -7.65 3.95
CA THR A 76 23.75 -7.46 5.19
C THR A 76 22.92 -7.99 6.36
N GLU A 77 23.56 -8.48 7.41
CA GLU A 77 23.08 -9.26 8.54
C GLU A 77 21.61 -9.02 9.00
N PRO A 78 20.88 -10.05 9.44
CA PRO A 78 19.47 -9.94 9.80
C PRO A 78 19.29 -9.08 11.04
N SER A 79 18.42 -8.08 10.95
CA SER A 79 17.97 -7.26 12.07
C SER A 79 17.19 -8.11 13.10
N PRO A 80 17.37 -7.89 14.41
CA PRO A 80 16.80 -8.75 15.45
C PRO A 80 15.31 -8.56 15.74
N VAL A 81 14.62 -7.64 15.08
CA VAL A 81 13.22 -7.36 15.38
C VAL A 81 12.29 -8.27 14.59
N ARG A 82 11.74 -9.29 15.25
CA ARG A 82 10.71 -10.17 14.70
C ARG A 82 9.33 -9.65 15.06
N PHE A 83 8.59 -9.11 14.09
CA PHE A 83 7.17 -8.87 14.27
C PHE A 83 6.41 -10.21 14.30
N ARG A 84 5.94 -10.64 15.47
CA ARG A 84 4.99 -11.75 15.57
C ARG A 84 3.60 -11.21 15.32
N ARG A 85 2.96 -11.63 14.23
CA ARG A 85 1.54 -11.36 14.02
C ARG A 85 0.75 -11.98 15.16
N SER A 86 -0.04 -11.16 15.86
CA SER A 86 -0.93 -11.62 16.92
C SER A 86 -2.16 -12.32 16.33
N GLN A 87 -2.59 -11.91 15.15
CA GLN A 87 -3.77 -12.40 14.45
C GLN A 87 -3.55 -12.42 12.93
N VAL A 88 -4.18 -13.37 12.23
CA VAL A 88 -4.23 -13.44 10.78
C VAL A 88 -5.68 -13.20 10.35
N TYR A 89 -5.91 -12.11 9.65
CA TYR A 89 -7.22 -11.77 9.13
C TYR A 89 -7.41 -12.37 7.74
N GLN A 90 -8.61 -12.88 7.50
CA GLN A 90 -9.06 -13.34 6.16
C GLN A 90 -10.24 -12.46 5.72
N ASP A 91 -10.43 -12.36 4.41
CA ASP A 91 -11.60 -11.67 3.88
C ASP A 91 -12.87 -12.43 4.26
N THR A 92 -13.85 -11.71 4.83
CA THR A 92 -15.14 -12.23 5.27
C THR A 92 -16.26 -11.90 4.29
N ALA A 93 -16.02 -10.97 3.36
CA ALA A 93 -16.91 -10.63 2.27
C ALA A 93 -16.21 -10.85 0.93
N ARG A 94 -17.00 -11.17 -0.10
CA ARG A 94 -16.47 -11.18 -1.47
C ARG A 94 -16.24 -9.75 -1.93
N PHE A 95 -15.25 -9.55 -2.77
CA PHE A 95 -14.91 -8.24 -3.34
C PHE A 95 -16.15 -7.54 -3.95
N ASP A 96 -16.86 -8.23 -4.84
CA ASP A 96 -18.00 -7.65 -5.55
C ASP A 96 -19.18 -7.28 -4.60
N ASP A 97 -19.37 -8.04 -3.51
CA ASP A 97 -20.43 -7.80 -2.51
C ASP A 97 -20.09 -6.63 -1.56
N GLU A 98 -18.80 -6.27 -1.42
CA GLU A 98 -18.34 -5.18 -0.56
C GLU A 98 -18.29 -3.82 -1.28
N LEU A 99 -18.29 -3.76 -2.60
CA LEU A 99 -18.09 -2.52 -3.37
C LEU A 99 -19.02 -1.38 -3.00
N ALA A 100 -20.32 -1.66 -2.81
CA ALA A 100 -21.29 -0.65 -2.44
C ALA A 100 -20.98 -0.01 -1.08
N ARG A 101 -20.66 -0.86 -0.07
CA ARG A 101 -20.31 -0.40 1.29
C ARG A 101 -18.97 0.34 1.31
N ALA A 102 -17.99 -0.12 0.54
CA ALA A 102 -16.73 0.57 0.37
C ALA A 102 -16.93 1.96 -0.24
N GLY A 103 -17.86 2.08 -1.21
CA GLY A 103 -18.24 3.36 -1.81
C GLY A 103 -18.85 4.32 -0.81
N GLU A 104 -19.82 3.86 -0.02
CA GLU A 104 -20.45 4.65 1.03
C GLU A 104 -19.43 5.07 2.11
N ALA A 105 -18.54 4.16 2.50
CA ALA A 105 -17.49 4.45 3.47
C ALA A 105 -16.49 5.50 2.96
N PHE A 106 -16.11 5.46 1.68
CA PHE A 106 -15.23 6.44 1.05
C PHE A 106 -15.89 7.83 1.00
N ASP A 107 -17.14 7.91 0.52
CA ASP A 107 -17.88 9.18 0.41
C ASP A 107 -18.09 9.80 1.79
N ASN A 108 -18.43 8.99 2.80
CA ASN A 108 -18.58 9.42 4.18
C ASN A 108 -17.25 9.91 4.78
N ALA A 109 -16.14 9.20 4.58
CA ALA A 109 -14.83 9.62 5.08
C ALA A 109 -14.39 10.95 4.45
N SER A 110 -14.65 11.14 3.15
CA SER A 110 -14.35 12.38 2.44
C SER A 110 -15.18 13.56 2.97
N ALA A 111 -16.47 13.36 3.16
CA ALA A 111 -17.36 14.41 3.71
C ALA A 111 -16.99 14.77 5.16
N CYS A 112 -16.68 13.78 6.01
CA CYS A 112 -16.23 14.04 7.37
C CYS A 112 -14.89 14.78 7.40
N MET A 113 -13.97 14.50 6.46
CA MET A 113 -12.69 15.22 6.40
C MET A 113 -12.90 16.70 6.01
N GLU A 114 -13.83 17.00 5.09
CA GLU A 114 -14.24 18.39 4.80
C GLU A 114 -14.81 19.06 6.06
N GLU A 115 -15.73 18.40 6.78
CA GLU A 115 -16.31 18.88 8.02
C GLU A 115 -15.25 19.18 9.10
N ILE A 116 -14.24 18.29 9.25
CA ILE A 116 -13.14 18.45 10.18
C ILE A 116 -12.31 19.71 9.85
N VAL A 117 -11.90 19.87 8.60
CA VAL A 117 -11.04 20.99 8.20
C VAL A 117 -11.81 22.31 8.30
N ASP A 118 -13.06 22.36 7.86
CA ASP A 118 -13.90 23.55 7.95
C ASP A 118 -14.12 23.98 9.41
N ALA A 119 -14.36 23.05 10.32
CA ALA A 119 -14.51 23.34 11.74
C ALA A 119 -13.22 23.93 12.34
N ILE A 120 -12.06 23.37 12.00
CA ILE A 120 -10.75 23.84 12.48
C ILE A 120 -10.43 25.23 11.93
N VAL A 121 -10.65 25.48 10.63
CA VAL A 121 -10.45 26.81 10.00
C VAL A 121 -11.36 27.86 10.64
N GLN A 122 -12.55 27.49 11.08
CA GLN A 122 -13.47 28.37 11.84
C GLN A 122 -13.11 28.52 13.32
N GLY A 123 -11.99 27.95 13.77
CA GLY A 123 -11.53 27.99 15.17
C GLY A 123 -12.35 27.12 16.13
N GLN A 124 -13.08 26.15 15.61
CA GLN A 124 -13.84 25.18 16.41
C GLN A 124 -12.94 24.05 16.89
N VAL A 125 -13.38 23.35 17.94
CA VAL A 125 -12.73 22.16 18.47
C VAL A 125 -12.98 20.98 17.54
N LEU A 126 -11.96 20.15 17.29
CA LEU A 126 -12.10 18.91 16.54
C LEU A 126 -13.09 17.98 17.26
N ASP A 127 -14.17 17.61 16.56
CA ASP A 127 -15.14 16.67 17.08
C ASP A 127 -14.67 15.22 16.83
N ILE A 128 -14.36 14.51 17.91
CA ILE A 128 -13.88 13.12 17.90
C ILE A 128 -14.93 12.17 17.28
N GLU A 129 -16.23 12.48 17.44
CA GLU A 129 -17.29 11.68 16.84
C GLU A 129 -17.31 11.79 15.32
N VAL A 130 -16.93 12.95 14.76
CA VAL A 130 -16.77 13.12 13.31
C VAL A 130 -15.62 12.26 12.80
N VAL A 131 -14.49 12.24 13.52
CA VAL A 131 -13.34 11.38 13.19
C VAL A 131 -13.75 9.90 13.24
N ALA A 132 -14.47 9.49 14.27
CA ALA A 132 -14.95 8.11 14.41
C ALA A 132 -15.92 7.74 13.27
N ARG A 133 -16.82 8.64 12.87
CA ARG A 133 -17.71 8.44 11.72
C ARG A 133 -16.95 8.29 10.40
N ALA A 134 -15.85 9.00 10.22
CA ALA A 134 -14.98 8.86 9.04
C ALA A 134 -14.28 7.51 9.00
N VAL A 135 -13.69 7.12 10.13
CA VAL A 135 -12.71 6.03 10.19
C VAL A 135 -13.36 4.65 10.33
N ARG A 136 -14.35 4.47 11.23
CA ARG A 136 -14.90 3.14 11.52
C ARG A 136 -15.50 2.43 10.31
N PRO A 137 -16.37 3.04 9.48
CA PRO A 137 -16.91 2.36 8.29
C PRO A 137 -15.83 1.95 7.28
N MET A 138 -14.78 2.76 7.14
CA MET A 138 -13.64 2.47 6.27
C MET A 138 -12.82 1.31 6.81
N VAL A 139 -12.47 1.31 8.10
CA VAL A 139 -11.77 0.19 8.76
C VAL A 139 -12.59 -1.08 8.62
N ASP A 140 -13.89 -1.03 8.90
CA ASP A 140 -14.79 -2.18 8.77
C ASP A 140 -14.81 -2.74 7.33
N SER A 141 -14.81 -1.88 6.31
CA SER A 141 -14.73 -2.30 4.92
C SER A 141 -13.40 -2.98 4.60
N VAL A 142 -12.27 -2.38 4.99
CA VAL A 142 -10.94 -2.96 4.84
C VAL A 142 -10.81 -4.30 5.59
N MET A 143 -11.45 -4.43 6.75
CA MET A 143 -11.47 -5.67 7.52
C MET A 143 -12.27 -6.78 6.86
N ARG A 144 -13.36 -6.44 6.14
CA ARG A 144 -14.19 -7.42 5.41
C ARG A 144 -13.59 -7.83 4.07
N SER A 145 -12.97 -6.88 3.34
CA SER A 145 -12.34 -7.14 2.04
C SER A 145 -11.13 -6.20 1.85
N GLY A 146 -9.94 -6.78 1.76
CA GLY A 146 -8.69 -6.02 1.68
C GLY A 146 -8.56 -5.15 0.43
N ASP A 147 -9.23 -5.48 -0.67
CA ASP A 147 -9.09 -4.78 -1.96
C ASP A 147 -10.25 -3.85 -2.32
N ALA A 148 -11.46 -4.07 -1.78
CA ALA A 148 -12.66 -3.37 -2.23
C ALA A 148 -12.59 -1.85 -2.00
N PHE A 149 -12.08 -1.41 -0.85
CA PHE A 149 -11.93 0.01 -0.55
C PHE A 149 -10.93 0.69 -1.49
N PHE A 150 -9.76 0.07 -1.73
CA PHE A 150 -8.74 0.62 -2.63
C PHE A 150 -9.19 0.68 -4.08
N TRP A 151 -10.02 -0.28 -4.50
CA TRP A 151 -10.64 -0.23 -5.80
C TRP A 151 -11.54 1.01 -5.94
N ILE A 152 -12.46 1.22 -5.00
CA ILE A 152 -13.34 2.40 -4.98
C ILE A 152 -12.52 3.70 -4.90
N GLU A 153 -11.52 3.76 -4.01
CA GLU A 153 -10.62 4.91 -3.88
C GLU A 153 -9.95 5.24 -5.22
N SER A 154 -9.48 4.24 -5.95
CA SER A 154 -8.81 4.45 -7.24
C SER A 154 -9.74 5.03 -8.32
N LEU A 155 -11.05 4.80 -8.22
CA LEU A 155 -12.07 5.29 -9.15
C LEU A 155 -12.66 6.65 -8.76
N ARG A 156 -12.71 6.99 -7.47
CA ARG A 156 -13.42 8.16 -6.95
C ARG A 156 -12.51 9.34 -6.59
N ARG A 157 -11.26 9.36 -7.05
CA ARG A 157 -10.34 10.49 -6.82
C ARG A 157 -10.96 11.79 -7.28
N ARG A 158 -11.24 12.73 -6.36
CA ARG A 158 -11.71 14.09 -6.62
C ARG A 158 -10.52 15.05 -6.71
N ASP A 159 -10.76 16.27 -7.24
CA ASP A 159 -9.69 17.26 -7.47
C ASP A 159 -9.11 17.93 -6.20
N ILE A 160 -9.64 17.64 -5.01
CA ILE A 160 -9.18 18.24 -3.76
C ILE A 160 -8.13 17.32 -3.12
N TYR A 161 -6.87 17.58 -3.46
CA TYR A 161 -5.69 16.80 -3.06
C TYR A 161 -5.61 16.50 -1.55
N THR A 162 -5.84 17.50 -0.69
CA THR A 162 -5.59 17.40 0.78
C THR A 162 -6.50 16.35 1.43
N TYR A 163 -7.77 16.32 1.10
CA TYR A 163 -8.72 15.38 1.71
C TYR A 163 -8.52 13.96 1.22
N GLN A 164 -8.21 13.80 -0.07
CA GLN A 164 -7.95 12.48 -0.64
C GLN A 164 -6.70 11.83 -0.05
N HIS A 165 -5.63 12.59 0.11
CA HIS A 165 -4.41 12.12 0.75
C HIS A 165 -4.69 11.61 2.16
N ALA A 166 -5.42 12.38 2.97
CA ALA A 166 -5.79 11.98 4.33
C ALA A 166 -6.60 10.66 4.36
N VAL A 167 -7.64 10.55 3.49
CA VAL A 167 -8.48 9.35 3.41
C VAL A 167 -7.67 8.15 2.89
N SER A 168 -6.83 8.34 1.87
CA SER A 168 -5.95 7.28 1.34
C SER A 168 -4.96 6.79 2.38
N CYS A 169 -4.29 7.69 3.10
CA CYS A 169 -3.35 7.32 4.17
C CYS A 169 -4.04 6.58 5.32
N SER A 170 -5.25 7.01 5.69
CA SER A 170 -6.07 6.34 6.69
C SER A 170 -6.43 4.92 6.28
N ALA A 171 -6.86 4.70 5.03
CA ALA A 171 -7.17 3.37 4.50
C ALA A 171 -5.92 2.47 4.42
N LEU A 172 -4.79 3.03 3.96
CA LEU A 172 -3.50 2.32 3.93
C LEU A 172 -3.05 1.91 5.34
N ALA A 173 -3.27 2.77 6.34
CA ALA A 173 -2.99 2.46 7.74
C ALA A 173 -3.86 1.31 8.26
N ALA A 174 -5.16 1.32 7.93
CA ALA A 174 -6.06 0.22 8.26
C ALA A 174 -5.62 -1.11 7.63
N ALA A 175 -5.28 -1.11 6.35
CA ALA A 175 -4.79 -2.31 5.65
C ALA A 175 -3.45 -2.79 6.21
N PHE A 176 -2.53 -1.87 6.51
CA PHE A 176 -1.23 -2.22 7.06
C PHE A 176 -1.36 -2.75 8.49
N GLY A 177 -2.20 -2.14 9.34
CA GLY A 177 -2.50 -2.64 10.68
C GLY A 177 -3.15 -4.03 10.65
N ARG A 178 -4.12 -4.25 9.74
CA ARG A 178 -4.73 -5.56 9.47
C ARG A 178 -3.67 -6.60 9.05
N HIS A 179 -2.76 -6.23 8.14
CA HIS A 179 -1.68 -7.09 7.69
C HIS A 179 -0.71 -7.43 8.83
N MET A 180 -0.40 -6.47 9.70
CA MET A 180 0.43 -6.68 10.89
C MET A 180 -0.25 -7.53 11.95
N GLY A 181 -1.57 -7.73 11.86
CA GLY A 181 -2.37 -8.51 12.81
C GLY A 181 -2.65 -7.78 14.12
N PHE A 182 -2.77 -6.45 14.07
CA PHE A 182 -3.21 -5.66 15.23
C PHE A 182 -4.69 -5.89 15.51
N ASP A 183 -5.11 -5.63 16.75
CA ASP A 183 -6.53 -5.66 17.08
C ASP A 183 -7.28 -4.48 16.45
N GLN A 184 -8.60 -4.59 16.36
CA GLN A 184 -9.41 -3.63 15.61
C GLN A 184 -9.35 -2.21 16.18
N GLU A 185 -9.26 -2.03 17.51
CA GLU A 185 -9.18 -0.70 18.11
C GLU A 185 -7.82 -0.05 17.79
N THR A 186 -6.72 -0.79 17.84
CA THR A 186 -5.40 -0.31 17.38
C THR A 186 -5.44 0.08 15.90
N ILE A 187 -6.12 -0.70 15.05
CA ILE A 187 -6.29 -0.37 13.63
C ILE A 187 -7.09 0.93 13.46
N VAL A 188 -8.15 1.13 14.25
CA VAL A 188 -8.92 2.39 14.25
C VAL A 188 -8.06 3.58 14.67
N SER A 189 -7.25 3.45 15.72
CA SER A 189 -6.32 4.51 16.17
C SER A 189 -5.29 4.84 15.10
N LEU A 190 -4.67 3.82 14.45
CA LEU A 190 -3.75 4.03 13.34
C LEU A 190 -4.41 4.76 12.17
N ALA A 191 -5.62 4.36 11.79
CA ALA A 191 -6.37 4.99 10.72
C ALA A 191 -6.75 6.43 11.05
N ALA A 192 -7.19 6.70 12.29
CA ALA A 192 -7.51 8.05 12.76
C ALA A 192 -6.26 8.96 12.78
N GLY A 193 -5.13 8.45 13.27
CA GLY A 193 -3.87 9.19 13.26
C GLY A 193 -3.42 9.57 11.85
N ASN A 194 -3.51 8.64 10.89
CA ASN A 194 -3.18 8.90 9.49
C ASN A 194 -4.20 9.83 8.79
N LEU A 195 -5.48 9.82 9.20
CA LEU A 195 -6.47 10.79 8.73
C LEU A 195 -6.12 12.21 9.18
N LEU A 196 -5.60 12.36 10.40
CA LEU A 196 -5.35 13.63 11.07
C LEU A 196 -3.89 14.10 10.99
N MET A 197 -2.93 13.32 10.46
CA MET A 197 -1.51 13.63 10.55
C MET A 197 -1.14 15.01 10.00
N ASP A 198 -1.86 15.46 8.99
CA ASP A 198 -1.67 16.71 8.29
C ASP A 198 -2.68 17.80 8.68
N VAL A 199 -3.51 17.60 9.69
CA VAL A 199 -4.58 18.52 10.08
C VAL A 199 -4.07 19.91 10.42
N GLY A 200 -2.85 20.04 10.92
CA GLY A 200 -2.22 21.33 11.21
C GLY A 200 -1.90 22.16 9.96
N LYS A 201 -1.94 21.59 8.75
CA LYS A 201 -1.81 22.37 7.50
C LYS A 201 -2.92 23.40 7.34
N SER A 202 -4.09 23.16 7.94
CA SER A 202 -5.21 24.13 7.97
C SER A 202 -4.88 25.45 8.67
N GLN A 203 -3.81 25.52 9.44
CA GLN A 203 -3.33 26.72 10.12
C GLN A 203 -2.21 27.43 9.35
N LEU A 204 -1.76 26.88 8.23
CA LEU A 204 -0.72 27.50 7.40
C LEU A 204 -1.31 28.41 6.33
N PRO A 205 -0.57 29.43 5.85
CA PRO A 205 -1.03 30.30 4.76
C PRO A 205 -1.31 29.53 3.47
N ASP A 206 -2.43 29.83 2.82
CA ASP A 206 -2.84 29.21 1.55
C ASP A 206 -1.78 29.38 0.46
N GLU A 207 -1.10 30.53 0.42
CA GLU A 207 -0.04 30.81 -0.56
C GLU A 207 1.11 29.83 -0.45
N LEU A 208 1.39 29.30 0.76
CA LEU A 208 2.40 28.28 0.98
C LEU A 208 1.93 26.91 0.48
N LEU A 209 0.67 26.56 0.76
CA LEU A 209 0.09 25.25 0.43
C LEU A 209 -0.16 25.09 -1.08
N LEU A 210 -0.54 26.19 -1.75
CA LEU A 210 -0.88 26.22 -3.18
C LEU A 210 0.32 26.56 -4.08
N ARG A 211 1.49 26.77 -3.50
CA ARG A 211 2.68 27.16 -4.26
C ARG A 211 3.08 26.09 -5.29
N ALA A 212 3.26 26.53 -6.53
CA ALA A 212 3.85 25.72 -7.60
C ALA A 212 5.38 25.81 -7.53
N GLY A 213 6.05 24.70 -7.22
CA GLY A 213 7.51 24.61 -7.18
C GLY A 213 8.08 24.26 -5.80
N PRO A 214 9.41 24.10 -5.71
CA PRO A 214 10.08 23.75 -4.46
C PRO A 214 10.00 24.93 -3.47
N LEU A 215 9.81 24.59 -2.20
CA LEU A 215 9.86 25.57 -1.09
C LEU A 215 11.31 25.98 -0.83
N ASP A 216 11.54 27.26 -0.53
CA ASP A 216 12.82 27.71 -0.01
C ASP A 216 13.00 27.30 1.47
N ALA A 217 14.17 27.63 2.06
CA ALA A 217 14.47 27.22 3.44
C ALA A 217 13.53 27.83 4.48
N GLN A 218 13.05 29.06 4.25
CA GLN A 218 12.14 29.76 5.19
C GLN A 218 10.73 29.19 5.05
N GLU A 219 10.26 29.00 3.83
CA GLU A 219 8.97 28.37 3.54
C GLU A 219 8.91 26.93 4.03
N MET A 220 10.02 26.18 3.88
CA MET A 220 10.11 24.81 4.42
C MET A 220 10.04 24.82 5.95
N ALA A 221 10.70 25.78 6.62
CA ALA A 221 10.60 25.92 8.07
C ALA A 221 9.16 26.23 8.50
N LEU A 222 8.46 27.10 7.77
CA LEU A 222 7.05 27.40 8.03
C LEU A 222 6.15 26.19 7.75
N ALA A 223 6.36 25.48 6.64
CA ALA A 223 5.59 24.29 6.31
C ALA A 223 5.70 23.19 7.39
N ARG A 224 6.87 23.05 8.03
CA ARG A 224 7.09 22.06 9.10
C ARG A 224 6.29 22.34 10.37
N LEU A 225 5.82 23.57 10.57
CA LEU A 225 4.99 23.95 11.73
C LEU A 225 3.65 23.20 11.75
N HIS A 226 3.19 22.63 10.63
CA HIS A 226 1.94 21.84 10.64
C HIS A 226 1.96 20.69 11.66
N VAL A 227 3.13 20.14 12.00
CA VAL A 227 3.27 19.10 13.02
C VAL A 227 2.94 19.67 14.41
N GLU A 228 3.49 20.81 14.76
CA GLU A 228 3.24 21.49 16.04
C GLU A 228 1.80 22.01 16.13
N GLU A 229 1.30 22.63 15.05
CA GLU A 229 -0.09 23.09 14.95
C GLU A 229 -1.08 21.92 15.06
N GLY A 230 -0.79 20.79 14.41
CA GLY A 230 -1.61 19.57 14.52
C GLY A 230 -1.66 19.04 15.95
N LEU A 231 -0.55 18.97 16.65
CA LEU A 231 -0.52 18.59 18.07
C LEU A 231 -1.28 19.61 18.94
N GLY A 232 -1.20 20.89 18.63
CA GLY A 232 -1.98 21.94 19.28
C GLY A 232 -3.48 21.75 19.13
N ILE A 233 -3.94 21.44 17.90
CA ILE A 233 -5.36 21.13 17.61
C ILE A 233 -5.82 19.90 18.41
N LEU A 234 -5.04 18.81 18.42
CA LEU A 234 -5.38 17.61 19.17
C LEU A 234 -5.46 17.87 20.68
N ALA A 235 -4.51 18.62 21.22
CA ALA A 235 -4.48 18.96 22.65
C ALA A 235 -5.68 19.82 23.05
N HIS A 236 -6.03 20.83 22.24
CA HIS A 236 -7.19 21.68 22.47
C HIS A 236 -8.51 20.91 22.40
N SER A 237 -8.56 19.89 21.55
CA SER A 237 -9.73 19.03 21.36
C SER A 237 -9.81 17.85 22.34
N GLY A 238 -8.85 17.72 23.27
CA GLY A 238 -8.84 16.67 24.27
C GLY A 238 -8.57 15.26 23.73
N VAL A 239 -7.95 15.15 22.54
CA VAL A 239 -7.56 13.85 21.96
C VAL A 239 -6.44 13.23 22.79
N MET A 240 -6.75 12.15 23.50
CA MET A 240 -5.82 11.46 24.40
C MET A 240 -5.21 10.19 23.83
N ASP A 241 -5.67 9.73 22.67
CA ASP A 241 -5.14 8.54 22.01
C ASP A 241 -3.65 8.72 21.69
N VAL A 242 -2.81 7.79 22.19
CA VAL A 242 -1.36 7.89 22.11
C VAL A 242 -0.88 7.66 20.69
N ASP A 243 -1.43 6.67 19.98
CA ASP A 243 -1.03 6.36 18.61
C ASP A 243 -1.38 7.50 17.65
N VAL A 244 -2.56 8.15 17.82
CA VAL A 244 -2.95 9.33 17.04
C VAL A 244 -1.95 10.48 17.25
N ARG A 245 -1.61 10.78 18.51
CA ARG A 245 -0.66 11.87 18.85
C ARG A 245 0.75 11.55 18.34
N ASP A 246 1.20 10.32 18.47
CA ASP A 246 2.50 9.85 18.00
C ASP A 246 2.61 10.01 16.47
N ILE A 247 1.56 9.65 15.73
CA ILE A 247 1.52 9.81 14.28
C ILE A 247 1.58 11.30 13.91
N VAL A 248 0.68 12.12 14.44
CA VAL A 248 0.64 13.57 14.14
C VAL A 248 1.98 14.24 14.47
N GLY A 249 2.57 13.87 15.61
CA GLY A 249 3.81 14.49 16.10
C GLY A 249 5.10 14.01 15.43
N SER A 250 5.09 12.83 14.74
CA SER A 250 6.34 12.19 14.36
C SER A 250 6.32 11.49 12.99
N HIS A 251 5.28 11.64 12.15
CA HIS A 251 5.19 11.01 10.83
C HIS A 251 6.27 11.49 9.83
N HIS A 252 6.90 12.62 10.08
CA HIS A 252 8.04 13.13 9.31
C HIS A 252 9.41 12.79 9.91
N GLU A 253 9.47 12.07 11.01
CA GLU A 253 10.74 11.53 11.50
C GLU A 253 11.25 10.45 10.52
N ARG A 254 12.56 10.31 10.44
CA ARG A 254 13.23 9.34 9.58
C ARG A 254 14.10 8.42 10.43
N PHE A 255 14.14 7.14 10.06
CA PHE A 255 14.74 6.09 10.89
C PHE A 255 16.22 6.35 11.20
N ASP A 256 16.93 7.05 10.32
CA ASP A 256 18.32 7.50 10.47
C ASP A 256 18.49 8.77 11.32
N GLY A 257 17.39 9.41 11.76
CA GLY A 257 17.41 10.66 12.50
C GLY A 257 17.48 11.93 11.64
N GLY A 258 17.42 11.78 10.31
CA GLY A 258 17.40 12.92 9.36
C GLY A 258 16.04 13.61 9.22
N GLY A 259 15.02 13.18 9.99
CA GLY A 259 13.67 13.70 9.96
C GLY A 259 13.45 14.95 10.81
N TYR A 260 12.18 15.28 11.05
CA TYR A 260 11.74 16.38 11.90
C TYR A 260 10.42 16.02 12.60
N PRO A 261 9.97 16.72 13.67
CA PRO A 261 10.54 17.96 14.24
C PRO A 261 11.68 17.75 15.24
N GLN A 262 11.81 16.54 15.83
CA GLN A 262 12.74 16.28 16.94
C GLN A 262 14.06 15.63 16.50
N GLY A 263 14.13 15.08 15.27
CA GLY A 263 15.28 14.31 14.78
C GLY A 263 15.44 12.98 15.52
N LEU A 264 14.33 12.34 15.86
CA LEU A 264 14.32 11.02 16.50
C LEU A 264 14.88 9.97 15.55
N ALA A 265 15.62 8.98 16.09
CA ALA A 265 16.22 7.91 15.32
C ALA A 265 15.83 6.52 15.83
N GLY A 266 15.72 5.58 14.92
CA GLY A 266 15.51 4.17 15.22
C GLY A 266 14.27 3.90 16.05
N ALA A 267 14.43 3.17 17.16
CA ALA A 267 13.34 2.81 18.05
C ALA A 267 12.82 3.97 18.93
N ALA A 268 13.50 5.14 18.94
CA ALA A 268 12.97 6.34 19.60
C ALA A 268 11.76 6.91 18.88
N ILE A 269 11.60 6.63 17.57
CA ILE A 269 10.39 6.97 16.83
C ILE A 269 9.30 5.95 17.21
N PRO A 270 8.11 6.39 17.66
CA PRO A 270 7.00 5.48 17.94
C PRO A 270 6.64 4.57 16.75
N LEU A 271 6.20 3.33 17.01
CA LEU A 271 5.89 2.37 15.95
C LEU A 271 4.84 2.90 14.99
N ALA A 272 3.75 3.48 15.51
CA ALA A 272 2.67 4.06 14.72
C ALA A 272 3.19 5.15 13.76
N ALA A 273 4.08 6.02 14.23
CA ALA A 273 4.70 7.08 13.44
C ALA A 273 5.65 6.52 12.35
N ARG A 274 6.44 5.46 12.66
CA ARG A 274 7.27 4.78 11.64
C ARG A 274 6.43 4.16 10.52
N MET A 275 5.26 3.61 10.84
CA MET A 275 4.31 3.10 9.85
C MET A 275 3.71 4.26 9.03
N ALA A 276 3.30 5.35 9.68
CA ALA A 276 2.75 6.53 9.03
C ALA A 276 3.75 7.19 8.08
N ALA A 277 5.03 7.26 8.43
CA ALA A 277 6.09 7.79 7.56
C ALA A 277 6.21 7.05 6.22
N ILE A 278 6.04 5.73 6.23
CA ILE A 278 6.04 4.88 5.03
C ILE A 278 4.77 5.15 4.20
N ILE A 279 3.61 5.19 4.85
CA ILE A 279 2.30 5.39 4.24
C ILE A 279 2.23 6.75 3.56
N ASP A 280 2.55 7.83 4.29
CA ASP A 280 2.58 9.21 3.79
C ASP A 280 3.46 9.32 2.54
N THR A 281 4.71 8.82 2.63
CA THR A 281 5.64 8.89 1.51
C THR A 281 5.13 8.10 0.30
N TYR A 282 4.55 6.91 0.51
CA TYR A 282 3.99 6.08 -0.56
C TYR A 282 2.84 6.78 -1.27
N ASP A 283 1.84 7.28 -0.53
CA ASP A 283 0.68 7.94 -1.13
C ASP A 283 1.07 9.25 -1.81
N ALA A 284 1.98 10.02 -1.18
CA ALA A 284 2.54 11.22 -1.78
C ALA A 284 3.27 10.96 -3.11
N LEU A 285 3.94 9.81 -3.29
CA LEU A 285 4.56 9.40 -4.55
C LEU A 285 3.52 9.03 -5.61
N CYS A 286 2.43 8.40 -5.21
CA CYS A 286 1.36 7.92 -6.10
C CYS A 286 0.38 9.01 -6.54
N THR A 287 0.42 10.20 -5.93
CA THR A 287 -0.54 11.27 -6.17
C THR A 287 0.11 12.43 -6.93
N PRO A 288 -0.51 12.94 -8.03
CA PRO A 288 -0.01 14.10 -8.75
C PRO A 288 0.01 15.34 -7.85
N ARG A 289 1.07 16.13 -7.94
CA ARG A 289 1.20 17.41 -7.23
C ARG A 289 1.51 18.51 -8.25
N PRO A 290 1.22 19.79 -7.97
CA PRO A 290 1.48 20.90 -8.91
C PRO A 290 2.92 20.98 -9.42
N TYR A 291 3.86 20.39 -8.68
CA TYR A 291 5.31 20.42 -8.98
C TYR A 291 5.93 19.06 -9.27
N ARG A 292 5.12 17.96 -9.26
CA ARG A 292 5.62 16.60 -9.51
C ARG A 292 4.51 15.70 -10.05
N GLU A 293 4.80 15.02 -11.17
CA GLU A 293 3.95 13.96 -11.68
C GLU A 293 3.94 12.76 -10.72
N ALA A 294 2.82 12.05 -10.70
CA ALA A 294 2.69 10.81 -9.94
C ALA A 294 3.51 9.69 -10.59
N VAL A 295 4.14 8.87 -9.77
CA VAL A 295 4.76 7.64 -10.25
C VAL A 295 3.77 6.46 -10.14
N SER A 296 4.05 5.35 -10.83
CA SER A 296 3.24 4.15 -10.66
C SER A 296 3.34 3.60 -9.23
N ARG A 297 2.26 2.97 -8.74
CA ARG A 297 2.22 2.35 -7.40
C ARG A 297 3.36 1.36 -7.19
N HIS A 298 3.72 0.59 -8.20
CA HIS A 298 4.88 -0.30 -8.18
C HIS A 298 6.21 0.46 -8.05
N HIS A 299 6.35 1.59 -8.76
CA HIS A 299 7.57 2.42 -8.66
C HIS A 299 7.68 3.05 -7.27
N ALA A 300 6.57 3.55 -6.70
CA ALA A 300 6.53 4.08 -5.34
C ALA A 300 7.00 3.03 -4.29
N LEU A 301 6.56 1.78 -4.42
CA LEU A 301 7.05 0.69 -3.56
C LEU A 301 8.57 0.46 -3.70
N ARG A 302 9.12 0.62 -4.90
CA ARG A 302 10.58 0.52 -5.12
C ARG A 302 11.33 1.67 -4.47
N GLU A 303 10.82 2.89 -4.55
CA GLU A 303 11.40 4.08 -3.90
C GLU A 303 11.40 3.91 -2.37
N ILE A 304 10.28 3.47 -1.78
CA ILE A 304 10.18 3.14 -0.36
C ILE A 304 11.22 2.06 0.02
N TYR A 305 11.36 1.03 -0.80
CA TYR A 305 12.34 -0.03 -0.56
C TYR A 305 13.79 0.46 -0.67
N ALA A 306 14.08 1.39 -1.56
CA ALA A 306 15.39 2.01 -1.66
C ALA A 306 15.77 2.81 -0.40
N GLY A 307 14.77 3.40 0.28
CA GLY A 307 14.94 4.12 1.55
C GLY A 307 14.95 3.25 2.81
N ARG A 308 14.90 1.89 2.68
CA ARG A 308 14.96 1.00 3.85
C ARG A 308 16.30 1.13 4.56
N ASP A 309 16.27 0.94 5.87
CA ASP A 309 17.44 1.02 6.77
C ASP A 309 18.15 2.40 6.78
N SER A 310 17.53 3.40 6.12
CA SER A 310 17.90 4.83 6.17
C SER A 310 16.67 5.66 6.57
N ALA A 311 15.88 6.12 5.62
CA ALA A 311 14.67 6.88 5.91
C ALA A 311 13.59 6.06 6.65
N PHE A 312 13.52 4.76 6.41
CA PHE A 312 12.49 3.87 6.92
C PHE A 312 13.07 2.63 7.59
N GLN A 313 12.36 2.10 8.58
CA GLN A 313 12.70 0.81 9.17
C GLN A 313 12.50 -0.32 8.15
N GLY A 314 13.57 -1.09 7.86
CA GLY A 314 13.57 -2.09 6.79
C GLY A 314 12.49 -3.15 6.94
N GLU A 315 12.29 -3.68 8.16
CA GLU A 315 11.26 -4.70 8.42
C GLU A 315 9.84 -4.18 8.16
N LEU A 316 9.54 -2.91 8.50
CA LEU A 316 8.24 -2.30 8.22
C LEU A 316 8.03 -2.09 6.72
N VAL A 317 9.08 -1.68 5.99
CA VAL A 317 9.03 -1.55 4.52
C VAL A 317 8.69 -2.89 3.88
N GLU A 318 9.34 -3.98 4.30
CA GLU A 318 9.08 -5.32 3.79
C GLU A 318 7.65 -5.79 4.09
N GLN A 319 7.13 -5.50 5.29
CA GLN A 319 5.75 -5.81 5.64
C GLN A 319 4.76 -4.96 4.83
N PHE A 320 5.04 -3.69 4.60
CA PHE A 320 4.20 -2.82 3.78
C PHE A 320 4.12 -3.30 2.32
N GLN A 321 5.27 -3.67 1.73
CA GLN A 321 5.30 -4.28 0.40
C GLN A 321 4.53 -5.61 0.36
N SER A 322 4.62 -6.41 1.41
CA SER A 322 3.87 -7.66 1.52
C SER A 322 2.37 -7.43 1.66
N CYS A 323 1.98 -6.33 2.30
CA CYS A 323 0.58 -5.90 2.43
C CYS A 323 -0.01 -5.53 1.06
N LEU A 324 0.67 -4.65 0.33
CA LEU A 324 0.15 -4.09 -0.93
C LEU A 324 0.39 -4.98 -2.16
N GLY A 325 1.27 -5.97 -2.07
CA GLY A 325 1.63 -6.83 -3.19
C GLY A 325 2.51 -6.11 -4.24
N VAL A 326 2.73 -6.78 -5.38
CA VAL A 326 3.62 -6.27 -6.45
C VAL A 326 2.93 -5.21 -7.30
N TYR A 327 1.69 -5.45 -7.63
CA TYR A 327 0.82 -4.54 -8.37
C TYR A 327 -0.38 -4.20 -7.49
N PRO A 328 -0.29 -3.18 -6.63
CA PRO A 328 -1.37 -2.81 -5.73
C PRO A 328 -2.69 -2.56 -6.47
N THR A 329 -3.80 -2.83 -5.81
CA THR A 329 -5.15 -2.52 -6.32
C THR A 329 -5.23 -1.05 -6.75
N GLY A 330 -5.82 -0.78 -7.91
CA GLY A 330 -5.82 0.53 -8.57
C GLY A 330 -4.56 0.84 -9.39
N SER A 331 -3.60 -0.09 -9.53
CA SER A 331 -2.44 0.11 -10.43
C SER A 331 -2.85 0.03 -11.88
N LEU A 332 -2.43 1.03 -12.68
CA LEU A 332 -2.51 0.95 -14.12
C LEU A 332 -1.34 0.10 -14.63
N VAL A 333 -1.63 -0.86 -15.50
CA VAL A 333 -0.64 -1.83 -16.00
C VAL A 333 -0.80 -2.05 -17.50
N GLU A 334 0.31 -2.36 -18.17
CA GLU A 334 0.30 -2.88 -19.53
C GLU A 334 0.49 -4.40 -19.46
N LEU A 335 -0.39 -5.12 -20.12
CA LEU A 335 -0.32 -6.58 -20.22
C LEU A 335 0.67 -7.00 -21.31
N THR A 336 1.17 -8.22 -21.23
CA THR A 336 2.05 -8.79 -22.27
C THR A 336 1.38 -8.89 -23.64
N SER A 337 0.04 -8.92 -23.68
CA SER A 337 -0.77 -8.83 -24.89
C SER A 337 -0.75 -7.43 -25.55
N GLY A 338 -0.25 -6.41 -24.83
CA GLY A 338 -0.25 -5.02 -25.27
C GLY A 338 -1.46 -4.20 -24.80
N GLU A 339 -2.47 -4.76 -24.21
CA GLU A 339 -3.66 -4.08 -23.68
C GLU A 339 -3.29 -3.32 -22.38
N ILE A 340 -3.99 -2.23 -22.08
CA ILE A 340 -3.90 -1.54 -20.80
C ILE A 340 -5.04 -1.98 -19.89
N ALA A 341 -4.70 -2.22 -18.65
CA ALA A 341 -5.63 -2.68 -17.64
C ALA A 341 -5.39 -1.99 -16.29
N ILE A 342 -6.38 -2.03 -15.42
CA ILE A 342 -6.27 -1.61 -14.01
C ILE A 342 -6.43 -2.83 -13.10
N VAL A 343 -5.59 -2.92 -12.08
CA VAL A 343 -5.64 -4.01 -11.09
C VAL A 343 -6.85 -3.81 -10.19
N MET A 344 -7.76 -4.79 -10.15
CA MET A 344 -8.97 -4.79 -9.32
C MET A 344 -8.76 -5.49 -7.98
N VAL A 345 -8.19 -6.70 -8.03
CA VAL A 345 -8.07 -7.59 -6.86
C VAL A 345 -6.71 -8.27 -6.89
N GLN A 346 -6.04 -8.27 -5.74
CA GLN A 346 -4.80 -9.00 -5.54
C GLN A 346 -5.05 -10.50 -5.52
N ASN A 347 -4.10 -11.24 -6.06
CA ASN A 347 -4.05 -12.68 -5.87
C ASN A 347 -2.96 -13.02 -4.85
N HIS A 348 -3.35 -13.33 -3.62
CA HIS A 348 -2.40 -13.62 -2.56
C HIS A 348 -1.54 -14.86 -2.82
N ALA A 349 -2.06 -15.79 -3.61
CA ALA A 349 -1.37 -17.02 -3.97
C ALA A 349 -0.41 -16.82 -5.15
N ARG A 350 -0.78 -15.97 -6.12
CA ARG A 350 0.00 -15.67 -7.33
C ARG A 350 0.05 -14.15 -7.53
N ARG A 351 0.87 -13.48 -6.76
CA ARG A 351 0.94 -12.01 -6.67
C ARG A 351 1.25 -11.28 -7.99
N LEU A 352 1.76 -11.98 -8.99
CA LEU A 352 2.01 -11.44 -10.34
C LEU A 352 0.81 -11.60 -11.30
N LEU A 353 -0.23 -12.33 -10.89
CA LEU A 353 -1.40 -12.65 -11.70
C LEU A 353 -2.68 -12.12 -11.03
N PRO A 354 -2.85 -10.80 -10.89
CA PRO A 354 -4.04 -10.21 -10.30
C PRO A 354 -5.28 -10.39 -11.20
N ARG A 355 -6.47 -10.11 -10.65
CA ARG A 355 -7.67 -9.86 -11.44
C ARG A 355 -7.66 -8.40 -11.92
N VAL A 356 -7.84 -8.18 -13.21
CA VAL A 356 -7.73 -6.87 -13.84
C VAL A 356 -8.98 -6.52 -14.65
N ALA A 357 -9.27 -5.22 -14.77
CA ALA A 357 -10.19 -4.68 -15.75
C ALA A 357 -9.37 -4.17 -16.95
N VAL A 358 -9.55 -4.76 -18.12
CA VAL A 358 -8.91 -4.34 -19.36
C VAL A 358 -9.69 -3.16 -19.93
N LEU A 359 -8.98 -2.07 -20.23
CA LEU A 359 -9.55 -0.77 -20.61
C LEU A 359 -9.33 -0.45 -22.10
N THR A 360 -8.37 -1.11 -22.76
CA THR A 360 -8.02 -0.80 -24.16
C THR A 360 -7.89 -2.05 -25.01
N THR A 361 -7.88 -1.83 -26.34
CA THR A 361 -7.37 -2.81 -27.29
C THR A 361 -5.85 -2.94 -27.22
N ARG A 362 -5.27 -3.88 -27.99
CA ARG A 362 -3.81 -4.04 -28.13
C ARG A 362 -3.14 -2.79 -28.76
N GLU A 363 -3.87 -2.06 -29.59
CA GLU A 363 -3.46 -0.82 -30.25
C GLU A 363 -3.65 0.42 -29.36
N LYS A 364 -4.01 0.24 -28.09
CA LYS A 364 -4.26 1.28 -27.09
C LYS A 364 -5.52 2.12 -27.33
N ALA A 365 -6.42 1.70 -28.20
CA ALA A 365 -7.72 2.35 -28.32
C ALA A 365 -8.61 2.01 -27.11
N PRO A 366 -9.29 2.99 -26.48
CA PRO A 366 -10.22 2.72 -25.40
C PRO A 366 -11.31 1.73 -25.83
N LEU A 367 -11.72 0.85 -24.91
CA LEU A 367 -12.89 -0.01 -25.08
C LEU A 367 -14.15 0.79 -24.71
N ASP A 368 -15.28 0.48 -25.36
CA ASP A 368 -16.59 1.06 -24.99
C ASP A 368 -17.06 0.58 -23.61
N ASP A 369 -16.64 -0.63 -23.23
CA ASP A 369 -16.88 -1.23 -21.90
C ASP A 369 -15.65 -2.02 -21.48
N PHE A 370 -15.36 -2.06 -20.17
CA PHE A 370 -14.18 -2.78 -19.66
C PHE A 370 -14.44 -4.28 -19.59
N ARG A 371 -13.37 -5.06 -19.79
CA ARG A 371 -13.41 -6.52 -19.72
C ARG A 371 -12.65 -7.02 -18.51
N ILE A 372 -13.32 -7.74 -17.60
CA ILE A 372 -12.68 -8.32 -16.43
C ILE A 372 -11.96 -9.61 -16.81
N VAL A 373 -10.68 -9.70 -16.45
CA VAL A 373 -9.82 -10.86 -16.66
C VAL A 373 -9.16 -11.26 -15.35
N ASP A 374 -9.33 -12.51 -14.95
CA ASP A 374 -8.56 -13.11 -13.87
C ASP A 374 -7.30 -13.74 -14.47
N LEU A 375 -6.14 -13.09 -14.29
CA LEU A 375 -4.89 -13.55 -14.89
C LEU A 375 -4.41 -14.88 -14.34
N MET A 376 -4.93 -15.33 -13.19
CA MET A 376 -4.66 -16.66 -12.65
C MET A 376 -5.50 -17.75 -13.32
N ARG A 377 -6.69 -17.41 -13.86
CA ARG A 377 -7.69 -18.36 -14.34
C ARG A 377 -7.86 -18.36 -15.85
N GLN A 378 -6.79 -18.11 -16.59
CA GLN A 378 -6.85 -18.06 -18.04
C GLN A 378 -7.03 -19.45 -18.63
N VAL A 379 -7.97 -19.55 -19.61
CA VAL A 379 -8.23 -20.77 -20.38
C VAL A 379 -7.77 -20.50 -21.81
N GLY A 380 -6.81 -21.28 -22.31
CA GLY A 380 -6.31 -21.16 -23.68
C GLY A 380 -4.79 -21.23 -23.77
N HIS A 381 -4.25 -21.06 -25.00
CA HIS A 381 -2.81 -21.18 -25.28
C HIS A 381 -2.01 -19.88 -25.05
N GLU A 382 -2.66 -18.72 -25.00
CA GLU A 382 -1.98 -17.43 -24.74
C GLU A 382 -2.10 -17.11 -23.23
N HIS A 383 -1.00 -17.25 -22.51
CA HIS A 383 -0.91 -16.75 -21.14
C HIS A 383 -0.55 -15.28 -21.16
N VAL A 384 -1.48 -14.44 -20.72
CA VAL A 384 -1.29 -13.00 -20.57
C VAL A 384 -0.89 -12.71 -19.12
N GLU A 385 0.15 -11.92 -18.96
CA GLU A 385 0.67 -11.50 -17.66
C GLU A 385 0.79 -9.96 -17.61
N VAL A 386 1.06 -9.41 -16.44
CA VAL A 386 1.42 -7.99 -16.34
C VAL A 386 2.84 -7.81 -16.88
N GLY A 387 2.97 -7.06 -17.96
CA GLY A 387 4.25 -6.74 -18.58
C GLY A 387 4.99 -5.63 -17.84
N ARG A 388 4.28 -4.54 -17.51
CA ARG A 388 4.83 -3.41 -16.72
C ARG A 388 3.73 -2.61 -16.04
N SER A 389 4.11 -1.92 -14.96
CA SER A 389 3.27 -0.92 -14.30
C SER A 389 3.42 0.44 -14.98
N LEU A 390 2.33 1.19 -15.09
CA LEU A 390 2.24 2.49 -15.71
C LEU A 390 1.92 3.58 -14.70
N PRO A 391 2.46 4.81 -14.88
CA PRO A 391 2.00 5.97 -14.11
C PRO A 391 0.52 6.27 -14.37
N PRO A 392 -0.20 6.90 -13.44
CA PRO A 392 -1.56 7.40 -13.66
C PRO A 392 -1.62 8.32 -14.88
N GLY A 393 -2.71 8.24 -15.66
CA GLY A 393 -2.90 9.05 -16.87
C GLY A 393 -2.10 8.63 -18.10
N SER A 394 -1.31 7.53 -18.00
CA SER A 394 -0.58 7.00 -19.17
C SER A 394 -1.53 6.70 -20.32
N HIS A 395 -1.11 7.05 -21.53
CA HIS A 395 -1.89 6.92 -22.77
C HIS A 395 -3.23 7.69 -22.78
N GLY A 396 -3.37 8.70 -21.91
CA GLY A 396 -4.61 9.47 -21.77
C GLY A 396 -5.75 8.68 -21.14
N ILE A 397 -5.47 7.55 -20.46
CA ILE A 397 -6.48 6.71 -19.87
C ILE A 397 -6.72 7.17 -18.42
N ASP A 398 -7.93 7.65 -18.15
CA ASP A 398 -8.46 7.83 -16.80
C ASP A 398 -9.43 6.68 -16.49
N PRO A 399 -9.12 5.82 -15.51
CA PRO A 399 -10.02 4.74 -15.12
C PRO A 399 -11.43 5.20 -14.73
N LYS A 400 -11.58 6.44 -14.25
CA LYS A 400 -12.88 7.02 -13.86
C LYS A 400 -13.88 7.04 -15.00
N GLU A 401 -13.42 7.30 -16.24
CA GLU A 401 -14.29 7.39 -17.41
C GLU A 401 -15.02 6.08 -17.71
N PHE A 402 -14.48 4.94 -17.25
CA PHE A 402 -15.07 3.61 -17.48
C PHE A 402 -16.03 3.15 -16.38
N PHE A 403 -15.97 3.74 -15.20
CA PHE A 403 -16.72 3.24 -14.03
C PHE A 403 -17.72 4.23 -13.43
N LEU A 404 -17.77 5.47 -13.93
CA LEU A 404 -18.67 6.53 -13.45
C LEU A 404 -19.83 6.83 -14.42
N GLN A 405 -20.08 5.94 -15.40
CA GLN A 405 -21.23 6.03 -16.28
C GLN A 405 -22.49 5.43 -15.66
#